data_1803e22c381ad84449f1947c3c2f5eb7
#
_entry.id   1803e22c381ad84449f1947c3c2f5eb7
#
_cell.length_a   1.000
_cell.length_b   1.000
_cell.length_c   1.000
_cell.angle_alpha   90.00
_cell.angle_beta   90.00
_cell.angle_gamma   90.00
#
_symmetry.space_group_name_H-M   'P 1'
#
loop_
_entity.id
_entity.type
_entity.pdbx_description
1 polymer ?
#
loop_
_entity_poly.entity_id
_entity_poly.type
_entity_poly.pdbx_seq_one_letter_code
_entity_poly.pdbx_strand_id
1 'polypeptide(L)'
;MIKPLLSAIPLFLVAACAQQAPALEVRDAWARATAPGQTSGAVYATLDNRGPDDRLTGAATDRAAMAMIHKSETVDGVARMRMAGDVPVASGSTVVLAPGGTHIMLEGLKAPLVAGETIPLELRFANGGAHKVDVRIVAPWSR
;
A
#
# COMPACT_ATOMS: atom_id res chain seq x y z
N MET A 1 38.68 -27.48 57.33
CA MET A 1 38.75 -27.59 55.89
C MET A 1 37.40 -27.17 55.32
N ILE A 2 37.28 -25.91 54.88
CA ILE A 2 36.03 -25.34 54.34
C ILE A 2 36.21 -25.30 52.82
N LYS A 3 35.40 -26.07 52.08
CA LYS A 3 35.35 -26.04 50.62
C LYS A 3 34.45 -24.90 50.16
N PRO A 4 34.89 -24.03 49.23
CA PRO A 4 33.98 -23.06 48.65
C PRO A 4 33.14 -23.70 47.56
N LEU A 5 31.82 -23.57 47.66
CA LEU A 5 30.85 -23.87 46.62
C LEU A 5 30.94 -22.77 45.53
N LEU A 6 31.46 -23.13 44.36
CA LEU A 6 31.33 -22.26 43.18
C LEU A 6 29.88 -22.37 42.65
N SER A 7 29.11 -21.33 42.85
CA SER A 7 27.79 -21.20 42.27
C SER A 7 27.91 -20.68 40.82
N ALA A 8 27.66 -21.56 39.84
CA ALA A 8 27.63 -21.23 38.45
C ALA A 8 26.26 -20.57 38.12
N ILE A 9 26.29 -19.28 37.79
CA ILE A 9 25.11 -18.55 37.32
C ILE A 9 24.96 -18.84 35.80
N PRO A 10 23.83 -19.42 35.35
CA PRO A 10 23.60 -19.60 33.92
C PRO A 10 23.28 -18.24 33.29
N LEU A 11 24.12 -17.80 32.35
CA LEU A 11 23.91 -16.64 31.51
C LEU A 11 22.84 -17.01 30.48
N PHE A 12 21.57 -16.58 30.71
CA PHE A 12 20.50 -16.68 29.73
C PHE A 12 20.76 -15.67 28.60
N LEU A 13 21.20 -16.18 27.45
CA LEU A 13 21.29 -15.42 26.22
C LEU A 13 19.86 -15.19 25.71
N VAL A 14 19.31 -14.00 25.96
CA VAL A 14 18.03 -13.57 25.36
C VAL A 14 18.36 -13.25 23.90
N ALA A 15 18.05 -14.17 22.99
CA ALA A 15 18.07 -13.90 21.56
C ALA A 15 16.93 -12.91 21.25
N ALA A 16 17.28 -11.64 21.10
CA ALA A 16 16.36 -10.63 20.57
C ALA A 16 16.07 -11.01 19.11
N CYS A 17 14.87 -11.55 18.85
CA CYS A 17 14.35 -11.66 17.50
C CYS A 17 14.19 -10.22 16.95
N ALA A 18 15.18 -9.76 16.22
CA ALA A 18 15.03 -8.55 15.42
C ALA A 18 13.94 -8.82 14.38
N GLN A 19 12.76 -8.21 14.57
CA GLN A 19 11.70 -8.22 13.59
C GLN A 19 12.22 -7.48 12.36
N GLN A 20 12.58 -8.22 11.33
CA GLN A 20 12.96 -7.61 10.05
C GLN A 20 11.76 -6.85 9.51
N ALA A 21 11.96 -5.58 9.18
CA ALA A 21 10.97 -4.80 8.46
C ALA A 21 10.56 -5.54 7.18
N PRO A 22 9.27 -5.52 6.80
CA PRO A 22 8.82 -6.19 5.61
C PRO A 22 9.63 -5.74 4.40
N ALA A 23 10.01 -6.70 3.54
CA ALA A 23 10.83 -6.43 2.37
C ALA A 23 10.13 -5.49 1.38
N LEU A 24 8.80 -5.54 1.32
CA LEU A 24 7.96 -4.63 0.56
C LEU A 24 6.99 -3.93 1.51
N GLU A 25 6.98 -2.61 1.47
CA GLU A 25 6.16 -1.77 2.33
C GLU A 25 5.28 -0.85 1.48
N VAL A 26 4.01 -0.72 1.87
CA VAL A 26 3.07 0.25 1.29
C VAL A 26 2.88 1.38 2.29
N ARG A 27 3.19 2.61 1.87
CA ARG A 27 3.14 3.79 2.72
C ARG A 27 2.26 4.88 2.13
N ASP A 28 1.81 5.79 2.98
CA ASP A 28 1.09 7.00 2.60
C ASP A 28 -0.11 6.75 1.69
N ALA A 29 -0.87 5.68 1.95
CA ALA A 29 -2.06 5.39 1.18
C ALA A 29 -3.17 6.41 1.48
N TRP A 30 -3.70 7.05 0.43
CA TRP A 30 -4.73 8.08 0.55
C TRP A 30 -5.64 8.13 -0.67
N ALA A 31 -6.84 8.68 -0.49
CA ALA A 31 -7.78 8.99 -1.55
C ALA A 31 -8.48 10.32 -1.25
N ARG A 32 -9.03 10.96 -2.27
CA ARG A 32 -9.86 12.16 -2.07
C ARG A 32 -11.29 11.76 -1.72
N ALA A 33 -11.93 12.54 -0.86
CA ALA A 33 -13.35 12.45 -0.62
C ALA A 33 -14.13 12.64 -1.92
N THR A 34 -15.25 11.94 -2.05
CA THR A 34 -16.09 11.97 -3.24
C THR A 34 -17.36 12.79 -2.99
N ALA A 35 -17.87 13.41 -4.06
CA ALA A 35 -19.15 14.09 -4.00
C ALA A 35 -20.32 13.09 -3.86
N PRO A 36 -21.47 13.52 -3.30
CA PRO A 36 -22.68 12.70 -3.28
C PRO A 36 -23.04 12.23 -4.70
N GLY A 37 -23.33 10.93 -4.84
CA GLY A 37 -23.66 10.31 -6.14
C GLY A 37 -22.47 9.95 -7.01
N GLN A 38 -21.24 10.32 -6.63
CA GLN A 38 -20.03 9.87 -7.32
C GLN A 38 -19.77 8.39 -6.99
N THR A 39 -19.67 7.57 -8.03
CA THR A 39 -19.50 6.11 -7.90
C THR A 39 -18.09 5.61 -8.12
N SER A 40 -17.14 6.52 -8.34
CA SER A 40 -15.72 6.18 -8.55
C SER A 40 -14.81 7.05 -7.70
N GLY A 41 -13.63 6.52 -7.38
CA GLY A 41 -12.58 7.21 -6.66
C GLY A 41 -11.20 6.69 -7.06
N ALA A 42 -10.15 7.39 -6.67
CA ALA A 42 -8.78 6.97 -6.93
C ALA A 42 -7.99 6.90 -5.63
N VAL A 43 -7.20 5.84 -5.47
CA VAL A 43 -6.28 5.66 -4.35
C VAL A 43 -4.84 5.79 -4.84
N TYR A 44 -4.06 6.47 -4.06
CA TYR A 44 -2.64 6.75 -4.25
C TYR A 44 -1.84 6.19 -3.08
N ALA A 45 -0.61 5.77 -3.33
CA ALA A 45 0.25 5.21 -2.30
C ALA A 45 1.72 5.22 -2.76
N THR A 46 2.62 5.00 -1.83
CA THR A 46 4.04 4.77 -2.10
C THR A 46 4.36 3.31 -1.83
N LEU A 47 4.96 2.64 -2.82
CA LEU A 47 5.43 1.26 -2.72
C LEU A 47 6.95 1.29 -2.57
N ASP A 48 7.47 0.80 -1.46
CA ASP A 48 8.91 0.80 -1.14
C ASP A 48 9.39 -0.65 -1.06
N ASN A 49 10.22 -1.06 -2.01
CA ASN A 49 10.70 -2.44 -2.10
C ASN A 49 12.18 -2.54 -1.72
N ARG A 50 12.45 -3.16 -0.59
CA ARG A 50 13.81 -3.48 -0.12
C ARG A 50 14.17 -4.95 -0.33
N GLY A 51 13.24 -5.72 -0.86
CA GLY A 51 13.39 -7.14 -1.18
C GLY A 51 13.73 -7.37 -2.66
N PRO A 52 13.51 -8.58 -3.16
CA PRO A 52 13.66 -8.92 -4.58
C PRO A 52 12.67 -8.15 -5.46
N ASP A 53 12.90 -8.17 -6.77
CA ASP A 53 11.97 -7.65 -7.77
C ASP A 53 10.57 -8.22 -7.57
N ASP A 54 9.57 -7.36 -7.65
CA ASP A 54 8.16 -7.72 -7.53
C ASP A 54 7.30 -6.92 -8.52
N ARG A 55 6.00 -7.15 -8.51
CA ARG A 55 5.02 -6.43 -9.33
C ARG A 55 3.71 -6.31 -8.56
N LEU A 56 3.12 -5.13 -8.57
CA LEU A 56 1.74 -4.95 -8.15
C LEU A 56 0.82 -5.48 -9.25
N THR A 57 0.04 -6.50 -8.95
CA THR A 57 -0.80 -7.23 -9.92
C THR A 57 -2.29 -6.95 -9.78
N GLY A 58 -2.70 -6.34 -8.66
CA GLY A 58 -4.11 -6.04 -8.44
C GLY A 58 -4.39 -5.40 -7.09
N ALA A 59 -5.65 -5.05 -6.92
CA ALA A 59 -6.16 -4.48 -5.67
C ALA A 59 -7.59 -4.97 -5.40
N ALA A 60 -8.02 -4.91 -4.14
CA ALA A 60 -9.39 -5.21 -3.73
C ALA A 60 -9.78 -4.40 -2.49
N THR A 61 -11.06 -4.06 -2.37
CA THR A 61 -11.66 -3.44 -1.18
C THR A 61 -13.11 -3.85 -1.08
N ASP A 62 -13.65 -3.88 0.12
CA ASP A 62 -15.08 -4.09 0.37
C ASP A 62 -15.92 -2.82 0.12
N ARG A 63 -15.26 -1.66 -0.05
CA ARG A 63 -15.90 -0.35 -0.24
C ARG A 63 -16.32 -0.06 -1.69
N ALA A 64 -15.86 -0.86 -2.65
CA ALA A 64 -16.17 -0.73 -4.06
C ALA A 64 -16.45 -2.09 -4.70
N ALA A 65 -17.14 -2.10 -5.83
CA ALA A 65 -17.37 -3.32 -6.60
C ALA A 65 -16.07 -3.82 -7.25
N MET A 66 -15.22 -2.90 -7.71
CA MET A 66 -13.94 -3.20 -8.36
C MET A 66 -12.85 -2.22 -7.91
N ALA A 67 -11.62 -2.74 -7.83
CA ALA A 67 -10.41 -1.95 -7.67
C ALA A 67 -9.41 -2.38 -8.74
N MET A 68 -8.98 -1.44 -9.58
CA MET A 68 -8.17 -1.72 -10.76
C MET A 68 -6.96 -0.78 -10.83
N ILE A 69 -5.88 -1.26 -11.43
CA ILE A 69 -4.71 -0.41 -11.67
C ILE A 69 -4.95 0.36 -12.97
N HIS A 70 -4.95 1.67 -12.89
CA HIS A 70 -5.08 2.57 -14.02
C HIS A 70 -3.83 3.45 -14.17
N LYS A 71 -3.59 3.90 -15.37
CA LYS A 71 -2.57 4.90 -15.70
C LYS A 71 -3.22 6.05 -16.43
N SER A 72 -2.99 7.26 -15.91
CA SER A 72 -3.29 8.50 -16.63
C SER A 72 -2.04 8.96 -17.36
N GLU A 73 -2.22 9.45 -18.58
CA GLU A 73 -1.18 10.07 -19.38
C GLU A 73 -1.78 11.17 -20.24
N THR A 74 -0.99 12.18 -20.57
CA THR A 74 -1.39 13.24 -21.49
C THR A 74 -0.73 12.98 -22.83
N VAL A 75 -1.55 12.79 -23.87
CA VAL A 75 -1.10 12.59 -25.25
C VAL A 75 -1.69 13.73 -26.09
N ASP A 76 -0.83 14.48 -26.75
CA ASP A 76 -1.23 15.65 -27.60
C ASP A 76 -2.11 16.65 -26.84
N GLY A 77 -1.81 16.91 -25.56
CA GLY A 77 -2.58 17.82 -24.71
C GLY A 77 -3.91 17.25 -24.18
N VAL A 78 -4.24 15.98 -24.51
CA VAL A 78 -5.46 15.32 -24.06
C VAL A 78 -5.13 14.32 -22.95
N ALA A 79 -5.74 14.48 -21.78
CA ALA A 79 -5.64 13.51 -20.70
C ALA A 79 -6.40 12.24 -21.07
N ARG A 80 -5.73 11.12 -20.98
CA ARG A 80 -6.29 9.78 -21.22
C ARG A 80 -6.03 8.89 -20.01
N MET A 81 -7.02 8.10 -19.65
CA MET A 81 -6.91 7.08 -18.60
C MET A 81 -7.16 5.71 -19.25
N ARG A 82 -6.32 4.74 -18.89
CA ARG A 82 -6.44 3.36 -19.37
C ARG A 82 -6.12 2.38 -18.26
N MET A 83 -6.63 1.17 -18.37
CA MET A 83 -6.16 0.09 -17.51
C MET A 83 -4.65 -0.10 -17.72
N ALA A 84 -3.92 -0.11 -16.63
CA ALA A 84 -2.53 -0.53 -16.63
C ALA A 84 -2.48 -2.05 -16.41
N GLY A 85 -1.45 -2.69 -16.95
CA GLY A 85 -1.08 -4.03 -16.52
C GLY A 85 -0.38 -3.99 -15.16
N ASP A 86 0.37 -5.04 -14.86
CA ASP A 86 1.18 -5.11 -13.66
C ASP A 86 2.16 -3.92 -13.58
N VAL A 87 2.33 -3.38 -12.37
CA VAL A 87 3.27 -2.30 -12.10
C VAL A 87 4.55 -2.89 -11.53
N PRO A 88 5.68 -2.82 -12.25
CA PRO A 88 6.97 -3.30 -11.74
C PRO A 88 7.39 -2.53 -10.48
N VAL A 89 7.87 -3.25 -9.47
CA VAL A 89 8.43 -2.70 -8.23
C VAL A 89 9.79 -3.36 -8.02
N ALA A 90 10.81 -2.83 -8.69
CA ALA A 90 12.14 -3.41 -8.68
C ALA A 90 12.78 -3.40 -7.29
N SER A 91 13.72 -4.30 -7.07
CA SER A 91 14.52 -4.36 -5.85
C SER A 91 15.20 -3.01 -5.57
N GLY A 92 15.09 -2.54 -4.35
CA GLY A 92 15.66 -1.26 -3.91
C GLY A 92 14.96 -0.02 -4.47
N SER A 93 13.80 -0.17 -5.15
CA SER A 93 13.07 0.95 -5.75
C SER A 93 11.91 1.43 -4.90
N THR A 94 11.54 2.69 -5.13
CA THR A 94 10.31 3.30 -4.64
C THR A 94 9.43 3.66 -5.83
N VAL A 95 8.21 3.14 -5.85
CA VAL A 95 7.20 3.44 -6.88
C VAL A 95 6.09 4.28 -6.24
N VAL A 96 5.80 5.43 -6.84
CA VAL A 96 4.76 6.33 -6.35
C VAL A 96 3.53 6.25 -7.25
N LEU A 97 2.42 5.80 -6.69
CA LEU A 97 1.10 5.90 -7.31
C LEU A 97 0.54 7.29 -7.00
N ALA A 98 0.35 8.13 -8.02
CA ALA A 98 0.05 9.54 -7.84
C ALA A 98 -0.99 10.08 -8.84
N PRO A 99 -1.65 11.19 -8.52
CA PRO A 99 -2.51 11.89 -9.47
C PRO A 99 -1.79 12.21 -10.78
N GLY A 100 -2.46 11.98 -11.90
CA GLY A 100 -1.87 12.18 -13.24
C GLY A 100 -0.93 11.07 -13.70
N GLY A 101 -0.68 10.06 -12.87
CA GLY A 101 0.14 8.88 -13.16
C GLY A 101 -0.62 7.58 -12.94
N THR A 102 0.11 6.57 -12.47
CA THR A 102 -0.47 5.28 -12.09
C THR A 102 -1.21 5.42 -10.75
N HIS A 103 -2.37 4.81 -10.63
CA HIS A 103 -3.21 4.83 -9.42
C HIS A 103 -4.12 3.60 -9.36
N ILE A 104 -4.73 3.39 -8.20
CA ILE A 104 -5.77 2.38 -8.04
C ILE A 104 -7.13 3.07 -8.21
N MET A 105 -7.84 2.70 -9.27
CA MET A 105 -9.20 3.17 -9.51
C MET A 105 -10.19 2.30 -8.78
N LEU A 106 -11.05 2.92 -7.97
CA LEU A 106 -12.19 2.28 -7.33
C LEU A 106 -13.44 2.58 -8.15
N GLU A 107 -14.16 1.55 -8.56
CA GLU A 107 -15.41 1.66 -9.31
C GLU A 107 -16.55 0.96 -8.59
N GLY A 108 -17.75 1.52 -8.71
CA GLY A 108 -18.92 1.02 -8.01
C GLY A 108 -18.79 1.21 -6.50
N LEU A 109 -18.44 2.42 -6.06
CA LEU A 109 -18.41 2.77 -4.64
C LEU A 109 -19.76 2.50 -4.00
N LYS A 110 -19.78 1.73 -2.91
CA LYS A 110 -20.99 1.38 -2.17
C LYS A 110 -21.52 2.52 -1.30
N ALA A 111 -20.66 3.46 -0.97
CA ALA A 111 -20.96 4.70 -0.26
C ALA A 111 -19.91 5.77 -0.63
N PRO A 112 -20.22 7.07 -0.50
CA PRO A 112 -19.24 8.13 -0.68
C PRO A 112 -18.02 7.94 0.22
N LEU A 113 -16.85 8.36 -0.26
CA LEU A 113 -15.64 8.48 0.56
C LEU A 113 -15.70 9.81 1.31
N VAL A 114 -15.69 9.74 2.64
CA VAL A 114 -15.85 10.92 3.50
C VAL A 114 -14.50 11.33 4.07
N ALA A 115 -14.15 12.62 3.96
CA ALA A 115 -12.90 13.14 4.52
C ALA A 115 -12.80 12.87 6.03
N GLY A 116 -11.63 12.38 6.46
CA GLY A 116 -11.36 12.00 7.85
C GLY A 116 -11.61 10.51 8.15
N GLU A 117 -12.31 9.77 7.28
CA GLU A 117 -12.41 8.32 7.43
C GLU A 117 -11.18 7.59 6.87
N THR A 118 -11.09 6.33 7.23
CA THR A 118 -10.10 5.38 6.73
C THR A 118 -10.83 4.17 6.16
N ILE A 119 -10.39 3.71 4.99
CA ILE A 119 -10.96 2.51 4.35
C ILE A 119 -9.89 1.44 4.13
N PRO A 120 -10.22 0.15 4.26
CA PRO A 120 -9.27 -0.93 3.98
C PRO A 120 -9.09 -1.10 2.48
N LEU A 121 -7.85 -1.35 2.07
CA LEU A 121 -7.47 -1.75 0.72
C LEU A 121 -6.48 -2.90 0.80
N GLU A 122 -6.68 -3.92 -0.01
CA GLU A 122 -5.71 -5.00 -0.21
C GLU A 122 -5.00 -4.77 -1.54
N LEU A 123 -3.67 -4.70 -1.51
CA LEU A 123 -2.81 -4.69 -2.69
C LEU A 123 -2.18 -6.06 -2.87
N ARG A 124 -2.19 -6.59 -4.08
CA ARG A 124 -1.67 -7.92 -4.41
C ARG A 124 -0.41 -7.80 -5.23
N PHE A 125 0.63 -8.48 -4.77
CA PHE A 125 1.93 -8.53 -5.42
C PHE A 125 2.21 -9.95 -5.92
N ALA A 126 2.99 -10.06 -7.00
CA ALA A 126 3.27 -11.34 -7.65
C ALA A 126 4.03 -12.31 -6.71
N ASN A 127 4.99 -11.79 -5.95
CA ASN A 127 5.85 -12.58 -5.05
C ASN A 127 5.60 -12.23 -3.58
N GLY A 128 5.33 -10.97 -3.26
CA GLY A 128 5.13 -10.47 -1.90
C GLY A 128 3.76 -10.79 -1.29
N GLY A 129 2.83 -11.38 -2.06
CA GLY A 129 1.49 -11.72 -1.57
C GLY A 129 0.56 -10.53 -1.44
N ALA A 130 -0.37 -10.60 -0.49
CA ALA A 130 -1.38 -9.58 -0.26
C ALA A 130 -1.00 -8.68 0.93
N HIS A 131 -1.02 -7.38 0.70
CA HIS A 131 -0.76 -6.36 1.72
C HIS A 131 -2.03 -5.57 2.00
N LYS A 132 -2.53 -5.65 3.22
CA LYS A 132 -3.66 -4.83 3.68
C LYS A 132 -3.14 -3.50 4.18
N VAL A 133 -3.71 -2.42 3.67
CA VAL A 133 -3.34 -1.05 4.04
C VAL A 133 -4.58 -0.22 4.36
N ASP A 134 -4.40 0.73 5.25
CA ASP A 134 -5.42 1.70 5.60
C ASP A 134 -5.27 2.95 4.73
N VAL A 135 -6.28 3.22 3.91
CA VAL A 135 -6.33 4.38 3.02
C VAL A 135 -7.01 5.54 3.72
N ARG A 136 -6.29 6.63 3.95
CA ARG A 136 -6.86 7.86 4.54
C ARG A 136 -7.63 8.64 3.50
N ILE A 137 -8.86 9.02 3.84
CA ILE A 137 -9.66 9.88 2.98
C ILE A 137 -9.39 11.34 3.35
N VAL A 138 -8.87 12.10 2.40
CA VAL A 138 -8.55 13.52 2.56
C VAL A 138 -9.58 14.40 1.87
N ALA A 139 -9.63 15.68 2.24
CA ALA A 139 -10.52 16.65 1.61
C ALA A 139 -10.27 16.71 0.08
N PRO A 140 -11.29 16.99 -0.74
CA PRO A 140 -11.16 16.98 -2.21
C PRO A 140 -10.09 17.94 -2.77
N TRP A 141 -9.83 19.04 -2.05
CA TRP A 141 -8.84 20.06 -2.41
C TRP A 141 -7.46 19.85 -1.79
N SER A 142 -7.27 18.77 -1.01
CA SER A 142 -5.99 18.44 -0.38
C SER A 142 -5.11 17.62 -1.33
N ARG A 143 -3.81 18.01 -1.41
CA ARG A 143 -2.74 17.34 -2.20
C ARG A 143 -2.89 17.42 -3.72
#